data_de9801087b1f04b925acbb27800331a6
#
_entry.id   de9801087b1f04b925acbb27800331a6
#
_cell.length_a   1.000
_cell.length_b   1.000
_cell.length_c   1.000
_cell.angle_alpha   90.00
_cell.angle_beta   90.00
_cell.angle_gamma   90.00
#
_symmetry.space_group_name_H-M   'P 1'
#
loop_
_entity.id
_entity.type
_entity.pdbx_description
1 polymer ?
#
loop_
_entity_poly.entity_id
_entity_poly.type
_entity_poly.pdbx_seq_one_letter_code
_entity_poly.pdbx_strand_id
1 'polypeptide(L)'
;MRPSKLAALLLALLLLLGGCAAAPTQRHSVAIVVKSTSTEFWAAVFAGAEAAGAEYNLDLSITGPETEEDYVTQNAMIAQAVEDGAEALVFSAIDFEANAAAINEAARRGVRIVVIDSDVDSGAVESYIGTDNLAAGRMAAQAALDDTPGQLTVGFVNYDVNSANGQLREQGARETLADSGRAQVAACINTVSEAGAAMQDTLTMLNAHPEINVLIAFNEPTSVGAARALDASGRAAAVALVGFDSNVETVDGLQTGLVDALIVQNTYAMG
;
A
#
# COMPACT_ATOMS: atom_id res chain seq x y z
N MET A 1 58.87 24.21 39.29
CA MET A 1 57.46 24.57 39.04
C MET A 1 56.69 24.19 40.29
N ARG A 2 55.91 25.13 40.85
CA ARG A 2 55.15 24.87 42.06
C ARG A 2 54.03 23.82 41.74
N PRO A 3 53.87 22.78 42.60
CA PRO A 3 52.92 21.66 42.33
C PRO A 3 51.46 22.12 42.10
N SER A 4 51.08 23.26 42.62
CA SER A 4 49.75 23.87 42.44
C SER A 4 49.44 24.30 40.99
N LYS A 5 50.46 24.64 40.18
CA LYS A 5 50.22 25.04 38.78
C LYS A 5 50.05 23.85 37.86
N LEU A 6 50.71 22.74 38.16
CA LEU A 6 50.59 21.51 37.38
C LEU A 6 49.22 20.84 37.65
N ALA A 7 48.75 20.90 38.89
CA ALA A 7 47.41 20.37 39.26
C ALA A 7 46.29 21.21 38.62
N ALA A 8 46.43 22.52 38.56
CA ALA A 8 45.47 23.40 37.87
C ALA A 8 45.44 23.19 36.36
N LEU A 9 46.58 22.93 35.73
CA LEU A 9 46.67 22.63 34.31
C LEU A 9 46.04 21.27 33.96
N LEU A 10 46.28 20.26 34.78
CA LEU A 10 45.64 18.93 34.65
C LEU A 10 44.11 18.99 34.83
N LEU A 11 43.64 19.79 35.80
CA LEU A 11 42.21 19.97 36.01
C LEU A 11 41.54 20.71 34.84
N ALA A 12 42.18 21.72 34.31
CA ALA A 12 41.73 22.44 33.12
C ALA A 12 41.70 21.54 31.87
N LEU A 13 42.69 20.65 31.70
CA LEU A 13 42.75 19.68 30.61
C LEU A 13 41.66 18.62 30.73
N LEU A 14 41.36 18.15 31.93
CA LEU A 14 40.25 17.22 32.21
C LEU A 14 38.89 17.85 31.95
N LEU A 15 38.70 19.13 32.23
CA LEU A 15 37.46 19.86 31.94
C LEU A 15 37.30 20.11 30.42
N LEU A 16 38.38 20.28 29.68
CA LEU A 16 38.35 20.42 28.23
C LEU A 16 38.09 19.07 27.51
N LEU A 17 38.51 17.95 28.08
CA LEU A 17 38.26 16.60 27.54
C LEU A 17 36.85 16.06 27.91
N GLY A 18 36.23 16.57 28.98
CA GLY A 18 34.87 16.22 29.36
C GLY A 18 33.74 16.89 28.56
N GLY A 19 34.08 17.89 27.71
CA GLY A 19 33.09 18.74 27.06
C GLY A 19 32.50 18.25 25.73
N CYS A 20 32.90 17.08 25.22
CA CYS A 20 32.41 16.53 23.97
C CYS A 20 31.68 15.19 24.08
N ALA A 21 31.04 14.93 25.22
CA ALA A 21 29.96 13.95 25.21
C ALA A 21 28.74 14.60 24.53
N ALA A 22 28.64 14.46 23.20
CA ALA A 22 27.39 14.77 22.53
C ALA A 22 26.27 14.05 23.29
N ALA A 23 25.30 14.79 23.82
CA ALA A 23 24.09 14.16 24.36
C ALA A 23 23.57 13.20 23.29
N PRO A 24 23.20 11.97 23.63
CA PRO A 24 22.58 11.09 22.66
C PRO A 24 21.42 11.86 22.05
N THR A 25 21.45 12.10 20.75
CA THR A 25 20.31 12.65 20.02
C THR A 25 19.19 11.65 20.22
N GLN A 26 18.17 12.03 21.00
CA GLN A 26 17.00 11.21 21.21
C GLN A 26 16.39 10.96 19.82
N ARG A 27 16.29 9.70 19.44
CA ARG A 27 15.60 9.33 18.20
C ARG A 27 14.11 9.43 18.44
N HIS A 28 13.39 9.98 17.47
CA HIS A 28 11.93 9.93 17.51
C HIS A 28 11.44 8.54 17.11
N SER A 29 10.54 7.98 17.92
CA SER A 29 9.95 6.67 17.67
C SER A 29 8.78 6.81 16.71
N VAL A 30 8.86 6.13 15.55
CA VAL A 30 7.81 6.12 14.54
C VAL A 30 7.40 4.68 14.29
N ALA A 31 6.13 4.38 14.52
CA ALA A 31 5.54 3.10 14.17
C ALA A 31 4.92 3.18 12.77
N ILE A 32 5.14 2.15 11.97
CA ILE A 32 4.54 1.97 10.64
C ILE A 32 3.66 0.72 10.72
N VAL A 33 2.34 0.90 10.63
CA VAL A 33 1.37 -0.18 10.68
C VAL A 33 0.63 -0.22 9.35
N VAL A 34 0.92 -1.24 8.55
CA VAL A 34 0.42 -1.39 7.19
C VAL A 34 -0.60 -2.52 7.07
N LYS A 35 -1.17 -2.72 5.88
CA LYS A 35 -2.21 -3.72 5.62
C LYS A 35 -1.65 -5.15 5.60
N SER A 36 -0.41 -5.32 5.13
CA SER A 36 0.31 -6.59 5.09
C SER A 36 1.81 -6.35 4.94
N THR A 37 2.63 -7.37 5.19
CA THR A 37 4.08 -7.30 4.99
C THR A 37 4.57 -8.26 3.90
N SER A 38 3.66 -8.89 3.14
CA SER A 38 3.96 -10.07 2.33
C SER A 38 4.13 -9.80 0.82
N THR A 39 3.88 -8.56 0.31
CA THR A 39 3.94 -8.27 -1.13
C THR A 39 5.17 -7.45 -1.53
N GLU A 40 5.53 -7.45 -2.83
CA GLU A 40 6.59 -6.59 -3.37
C GLU A 40 6.24 -5.10 -3.26
N PHE A 41 4.94 -4.76 -3.33
CA PHE A 41 4.43 -3.42 -3.06
C PHE A 41 4.90 -2.91 -1.68
N TRP A 42 4.63 -3.67 -0.62
CA TRP A 42 5.02 -3.29 0.75
C TRP A 42 6.53 -3.30 0.95
N ALA A 43 7.26 -4.23 0.33
CA ALA A 43 8.73 -4.24 0.39
C ALA A 43 9.33 -2.93 -0.16
N ALA A 44 8.77 -2.39 -1.23
CA ALA A 44 9.23 -1.11 -1.80
C ALA A 44 8.86 0.10 -0.91
N VAL A 45 7.69 0.09 -0.26
CA VAL A 45 7.31 1.09 0.75
C VAL A 45 8.28 1.05 1.94
N PHE A 46 8.62 -0.14 2.44
CA PHE A 46 9.55 -0.29 3.57
C PHE A 46 10.95 0.22 3.22
N ALA A 47 11.42 -0.03 1.99
CA ALA A 47 12.72 0.50 1.55
C ALA A 47 12.75 2.04 1.57
N GLY A 48 11.64 2.71 1.21
CA GLY A 48 11.49 4.16 1.33
C GLY A 48 11.50 4.61 2.79
N ALA A 49 10.71 3.97 3.64
CA ALA A 49 10.63 4.27 5.07
C ALA A 49 11.98 4.10 5.77
N GLU A 50 12.71 3.00 5.49
CA GLU A 50 14.04 2.77 6.05
C GLU A 50 15.06 3.84 5.61
N ALA A 51 14.98 4.27 4.34
CA ALA A 51 15.83 5.35 3.84
C ALA A 51 15.53 6.67 4.56
N ALA A 52 14.26 7.03 4.74
CA ALA A 52 13.83 8.20 5.51
C ALA A 52 14.23 8.07 6.99
N GLY A 53 14.04 6.90 7.60
CA GLY A 53 14.46 6.63 8.97
C GLY A 53 15.95 6.84 9.19
N ALA A 54 16.78 6.42 8.23
CA ALA A 54 18.23 6.64 8.26
C ALA A 54 18.57 8.12 8.07
N GLU A 55 17.94 8.81 7.13
CA GLU A 55 18.17 10.22 6.83
C GLU A 55 17.81 11.12 8.00
N TYR A 56 16.64 10.89 8.61
CA TYR A 56 16.12 11.73 9.71
C TYR A 56 16.46 11.18 11.11
N ASN A 57 17.26 10.12 11.19
CA ASN A 57 17.67 9.47 12.45
C ASN A 57 16.47 9.08 13.32
N LEU A 58 15.49 8.40 12.72
CA LEU A 58 14.30 7.90 13.39
C LEU A 58 14.52 6.48 13.93
N ASP A 59 13.74 6.11 14.94
CA ASP A 59 13.62 4.74 15.42
C ASP A 59 12.33 4.16 14.86
N LEU A 60 12.45 3.28 13.85
CA LEU A 60 11.32 2.75 13.11
C LEU A 60 10.93 1.37 13.61
N SER A 61 9.63 1.14 13.79
CA SER A 61 9.04 -0.19 13.91
C SER A 61 8.03 -0.40 12.77
N ILE A 62 8.16 -1.50 12.03
CA ILE A 62 7.28 -1.80 10.89
C ILE A 62 6.53 -3.09 11.19
N THR A 63 5.21 -3.03 11.15
CA THR A 63 4.31 -4.16 11.41
C THR A 63 3.12 -4.16 10.46
N GLY A 64 2.50 -5.31 10.29
CA GLY A 64 1.26 -5.51 9.56
C GLY A 64 0.74 -6.92 9.81
N PRO A 65 -0.56 -7.16 9.71
CA PRO A 65 -1.12 -8.48 9.82
C PRO A 65 -0.67 -9.38 8.65
N GLU A 66 -0.99 -10.65 8.73
CA GLU A 66 -0.64 -11.63 7.70
C GLU A 66 -1.44 -11.40 6.40
N THR A 67 -2.69 -10.96 6.53
CA THR A 67 -3.61 -10.71 5.41
C THR A 67 -4.21 -9.30 5.46
N GLU A 68 -4.59 -8.78 4.29
CA GLU A 68 -5.19 -7.44 4.15
C GLU A 68 -6.69 -7.39 4.55
N GLU A 69 -7.20 -8.41 5.22
CA GLU A 69 -8.58 -8.48 5.73
C GLU A 69 -8.64 -8.43 7.27
N ASP A 70 -7.50 -8.63 7.95
CA ASP A 70 -7.44 -8.71 9.42
C ASP A 70 -7.25 -7.34 10.08
N TYR A 71 -8.27 -6.47 9.95
CA TYR A 71 -8.28 -5.16 10.63
C TYR A 71 -8.30 -5.28 12.16
N VAL A 72 -8.76 -6.42 12.71
CA VAL A 72 -8.79 -6.63 14.17
C VAL A 72 -7.37 -6.74 14.72
N THR A 73 -6.53 -7.57 14.09
CA THR A 73 -5.11 -7.65 14.42
C THR A 73 -4.41 -6.32 14.15
N GLN A 74 -4.74 -5.64 13.04
CA GLN A 74 -4.19 -4.33 12.73
C GLN A 74 -4.51 -3.29 13.84
N ASN A 75 -5.75 -3.27 14.34
CA ASN A 75 -6.12 -2.40 15.46
C ASN A 75 -5.35 -2.72 16.75
N ALA A 76 -5.07 -4.01 17.03
CA ALA A 76 -4.23 -4.40 18.15
C ALA A 76 -2.77 -3.94 17.97
N MET A 77 -2.24 -3.97 16.74
CA MET A 77 -0.89 -3.46 16.43
C MET A 77 -0.80 -1.95 16.63
N ILE A 78 -1.84 -1.19 16.27
CA ILE A 78 -1.92 0.25 16.57
C ILE A 78 -1.85 0.49 18.08
N ALA A 79 -2.67 -0.23 18.86
CA ALA A 79 -2.67 -0.11 20.32
C ALA A 79 -1.30 -0.46 20.91
N GLN A 80 -0.64 -1.50 20.43
CA GLN A 80 0.70 -1.89 20.87
C GLN A 80 1.74 -0.81 20.55
N ALA A 81 1.72 -0.24 19.34
CA ALA A 81 2.62 0.84 18.96
C ALA A 81 2.52 2.06 19.91
N VAL A 82 1.29 2.38 20.31
CA VAL A 82 1.03 3.46 21.29
C VAL A 82 1.57 3.10 22.67
N GLU A 83 1.39 1.85 23.14
CA GLU A 83 1.95 1.38 24.42
C GLU A 83 3.49 1.36 24.41
N ASP A 84 4.10 1.04 23.28
CA ASP A 84 5.55 1.04 23.08
C ASP A 84 6.15 2.45 22.98
N GLY A 85 5.30 3.48 23.01
CA GLY A 85 5.70 4.88 23.07
C GLY A 85 6.00 5.52 21.72
N ALA A 86 5.35 5.06 20.65
CA ALA A 86 5.45 5.72 19.34
C ALA A 86 4.99 7.18 19.44
N GLU A 87 5.81 8.10 18.93
CA GLU A 87 5.49 9.52 18.84
C GLU A 87 4.67 9.86 17.59
N ALA A 88 4.84 9.05 16.54
CA ALA A 88 4.07 9.12 15.31
C ALA A 88 3.71 7.71 14.82
N LEU A 89 2.58 7.63 14.13
CA LEU A 89 2.08 6.43 13.47
C LEU A 89 1.91 6.74 11.99
N VAL A 90 2.62 6.00 11.14
CA VAL A 90 2.38 5.91 9.71
C VAL A 90 1.47 4.72 9.47
N PHE A 91 0.31 4.94 8.88
CA PHE A 91 -0.77 3.96 8.84
C PHE A 91 -1.37 3.80 7.45
N SER A 92 -1.68 2.57 7.05
CA SER A 92 -2.52 2.26 5.88
C SER A 92 -3.68 1.38 6.31
N ALA A 93 -4.92 1.87 6.17
CA ALA A 93 -6.10 1.19 6.70
C ALA A 93 -6.50 -0.03 5.85
N ILE A 94 -6.74 -1.16 6.51
CA ILE A 94 -7.44 -2.30 5.92
C ILE A 94 -8.90 -1.91 5.69
N ASP A 95 -9.57 -1.42 6.72
CA ASP A 95 -10.98 -1.05 6.71
C ASP A 95 -11.13 0.44 7.04
N PHE A 96 -11.77 1.19 6.14
CA PHE A 96 -11.92 2.63 6.25
C PHE A 96 -12.63 3.06 7.53
N GLU A 97 -13.70 2.37 7.92
CA GLU A 97 -14.51 2.70 9.10
C GLU A 97 -14.03 1.97 10.36
N ALA A 98 -13.71 0.68 10.28
CA ALA A 98 -13.41 -0.13 11.46
C ALA A 98 -12.05 0.21 12.11
N ASN A 99 -11.11 0.79 11.36
CA ASN A 99 -9.85 1.27 11.91
C ASN A 99 -9.97 2.66 12.59
N ALA A 100 -11.00 3.43 12.29
CA ALA A 100 -11.14 4.83 12.73
C ALA A 100 -11.06 4.98 14.26
N ALA A 101 -11.67 4.08 15.02
CA ALA A 101 -11.67 4.14 16.48
C ALA A 101 -10.26 3.98 17.07
N ALA A 102 -9.44 3.07 16.54
CA ALA A 102 -8.07 2.85 17.00
C ALA A 102 -7.18 4.06 16.67
N ILE A 103 -7.32 4.63 15.49
CA ILE A 103 -6.60 5.84 15.06
C ILE A 103 -6.96 7.04 15.94
N ASN A 104 -8.26 7.25 16.19
CA ASN A 104 -8.71 8.34 17.06
C ASN A 104 -8.21 8.16 18.50
N GLU A 105 -8.10 6.92 19.01
CA GLU A 105 -7.52 6.65 20.34
C GLU A 105 -6.02 6.97 20.36
N ALA A 106 -5.25 6.53 19.37
CA ALA A 106 -3.82 6.83 19.26
C ALA A 106 -3.58 8.35 19.26
N ALA A 107 -4.35 9.10 18.46
CA ALA A 107 -4.27 10.55 18.40
C ALA A 107 -4.61 11.22 19.75
N ARG A 108 -5.65 10.75 20.47
CA ARG A 108 -5.99 11.27 21.81
C ARG A 108 -4.87 11.03 22.84
N ARG A 109 -4.05 10.00 22.63
CA ARG A 109 -2.87 9.73 23.45
C ARG A 109 -1.63 10.52 23.03
N GLY A 110 -1.76 11.40 22.03
CA GLY A 110 -0.73 12.33 21.60
C GLY A 110 0.15 11.82 20.46
N VAL A 111 -0.20 10.68 19.84
CA VAL A 111 0.51 10.14 18.67
C VAL A 111 0.09 10.92 17.42
N ARG A 112 1.05 11.37 16.62
CA ARG A 112 0.79 12.04 15.34
C ARG A 112 0.45 11.02 14.26
N ILE A 113 -0.60 11.28 13.50
CA ILE A 113 -1.12 10.32 12.51
C ILE A 113 -0.80 10.78 11.08
N VAL A 114 -0.05 9.98 10.37
CA VAL A 114 0.16 10.09 8.92
C VAL A 114 -0.43 8.87 8.25
N VAL A 115 -1.25 9.05 7.24
CA VAL A 115 -1.84 7.94 6.48
C VAL A 115 -1.14 7.80 5.13
N ILE A 116 -0.84 6.57 4.75
CA ILE A 116 -0.28 6.22 3.44
C ILE A 116 -1.20 5.24 2.71
N ASP A 117 -1.12 5.17 1.38
CA ASP A 117 -1.82 4.21 0.52
C ASP A 117 -3.35 4.19 0.67
N SER A 118 -3.90 3.68 1.78
CA SER A 118 -5.34 3.54 2.02
C SER A 118 -5.80 4.39 3.19
N ASP A 119 -6.82 5.22 2.95
CA ASP A 119 -7.35 6.19 3.91
C ASP A 119 -8.19 5.55 5.01
N VAL A 120 -8.47 6.32 6.08
CA VAL A 120 -9.27 5.94 7.25
C VAL A 120 -10.25 7.07 7.60
N ASP A 121 -11.45 6.72 8.06
CA ASP A 121 -12.48 7.69 8.49
C ASP A 121 -12.12 8.36 9.83
N SER A 122 -11.11 9.21 9.79
CA SER A 122 -10.63 9.90 10.97
C SER A 122 -10.21 11.34 10.69
N GLY A 123 -10.78 12.27 11.46
CA GLY A 123 -10.35 13.67 11.45
C GLY A 123 -9.00 13.92 12.14
N ALA A 124 -8.36 12.89 12.69
CA ALA A 124 -7.07 13.01 13.37
C ALA A 124 -5.87 12.85 12.41
N VAL A 125 -6.12 12.53 11.15
CA VAL A 125 -5.07 12.39 10.12
C VAL A 125 -4.47 13.77 9.81
N GLU A 126 -3.17 13.93 10.05
CA GLU A 126 -2.45 15.17 9.77
C GLU A 126 -2.01 15.28 8.30
N SER A 127 -1.72 14.15 7.67
CA SER A 127 -1.32 14.08 6.26
C SER A 127 -1.68 12.74 5.65
N TYR A 128 -2.12 12.77 4.39
CA TYR A 128 -2.27 11.58 3.55
C TYR A 128 -1.23 11.61 2.43
N ILE A 129 -0.51 10.51 2.24
CA ILE A 129 0.48 10.34 1.18
C ILE A 129 0.14 9.06 0.42
N GLY A 130 -0.31 9.20 -0.81
CA GLY A 130 -0.77 8.04 -1.58
C GLY A 130 -1.09 8.40 -3.02
N THR A 131 -1.68 7.46 -3.70
CA THR A 131 -2.16 7.58 -5.07
C THR A 131 -3.52 8.29 -5.09
N ASP A 132 -3.76 9.14 -6.08
CA ASP A 132 -5.13 9.52 -6.44
C ASP A 132 -5.83 8.28 -7.03
N ASN A 133 -6.49 7.52 -6.14
CA ASN A 133 -7.07 6.23 -6.48
C ASN A 133 -8.23 6.36 -7.48
N LEU A 134 -9.00 7.44 -7.43
CA LEU A 134 -10.06 7.69 -8.41
C LEU A 134 -9.46 7.93 -9.81
N ALA A 135 -8.42 8.75 -9.90
CA ALA A 135 -7.70 8.99 -11.15
C ALA A 135 -7.01 7.71 -11.65
N ALA A 136 -6.41 6.92 -10.76
CA ALA A 136 -5.78 5.65 -11.11
C ALA A 136 -6.79 4.63 -11.70
N GLY A 137 -7.99 4.56 -11.12
CA GLY A 137 -9.08 3.75 -11.69
C GLY A 137 -9.51 4.22 -13.07
N ARG A 138 -9.60 5.54 -13.28
CA ARG A 138 -9.88 6.12 -14.61
C ARG A 138 -8.78 5.79 -15.62
N MET A 139 -7.51 5.82 -15.20
CA MET A 139 -6.38 5.45 -16.04
C MET A 139 -6.45 3.97 -16.46
N ALA A 140 -6.81 3.06 -15.53
CA ALA A 140 -6.97 1.64 -15.84
C ALA A 140 -8.06 1.39 -16.88
N ALA A 141 -9.22 2.03 -16.73
CA ALA A 141 -10.29 1.93 -17.69
C ALA A 141 -9.92 2.55 -19.04
N GLN A 142 -9.21 3.67 -19.05
CA GLN A 142 -8.74 4.31 -20.27
C GLN A 142 -7.75 3.41 -21.03
N ALA A 143 -6.78 2.78 -20.32
CA ALA A 143 -5.87 1.82 -20.94
C ALA A 143 -6.64 0.65 -21.59
N ALA A 144 -7.63 0.08 -20.88
CA ALA A 144 -8.48 -0.95 -21.44
C ALA A 144 -9.23 -0.50 -22.72
N LEU A 145 -9.72 0.73 -22.71
CA LEU A 145 -10.42 1.31 -23.87
C LEU A 145 -9.46 1.55 -25.06
N ASP A 146 -8.24 1.99 -24.80
CA ASP A 146 -7.28 2.32 -25.84
C ASP A 146 -6.75 1.04 -26.54
N ASP A 147 -6.51 0.00 -25.75
CA ASP A 147 -5.88 -1.23 -26.25
C ASP A 147 -6.89 -2.26 -26.78
N THR A 148 -8.18 -2.18 -26.40
CA THR A 148 -9.19 -3.14 -26.83
C THR A 148 -10.18 -2.49 -27.81
N PRO A 149 -10.17 -2.87 -29.09
CA PRO A 149 -11.12 -2.34 -30.09
C PRO A 149 -12.53 -2.92 -29.90
N GLY A 150 -13.53 -2.17 -30.33
CA GLY A 150 -14.93 -2.58 -30.34
C GLY A 150 -15.63 -2.46 -28.99
N GLN A 151 -16.56 -3.35 -28.70
CA GLN A 151 -17.30 -3.37 -27.44
C GLN A 151 -16.52 -4.10 -26.35
N LEU A 152 -16.46 -3.52 -25.17
CA LEU A 152 -15.84 -4.11 -23.99
C LEU A 152 -16.89 -4.73 -23.07
N THR A 153 -16.67 -5.99 -22.73
CA THR A 153 -17.38 -6.69 -21.65
C THR A 153 -16.37 -6.96 -20.54
N VAL A 154 -16.48 -6.18 -19.47
CA VAL A 154 -15.43 -6.06 -18.46
C VAL A 154 -15.76 -6.88 -17.22
N GLY A 155 -14.79 -7.65 -16.74
CA GLY A 155 -14.79 -8.25 -15.42
C GLY A 155 -13.87 -7.46 -14.48
N PHE A 156 -14.34 -7.12 -13.29
CA PHE A 156 -13.52 -6.51 -12.25
C PHE A 156 -13.06 -7.55 -11.23
N VAL A 157 -11.77 -7.52 -10.92
CA VAL A 157 -11.16 -8.33 -9.87
C VAL A 157 -10.71 -7.37 -8.78
N ASN A 158 -11.60 -7.10 -7.83
CA ASN A 158 -11.36 -6.23 -6.70
C ASN A 158 -11.08 -7.05 -5.43
N TYR A 159 -10.65 -6.40 -4.37
CA TYR A 159 -10.38 -6.96 -3.05
C TYR A 159 -11.36 -6.36 -2.03
N ASP A 160 -11.03 -6.28 -0.75
CA ASP A 160 -11.94 -5.92 0.34
C ASP A 160 -12.81 -4.68 0.02
N VAL A 161 -14.12 -4.87 0.13
CA VAL A 161 -15.13 -3.82 -0.10
C VAL A 161 -15.02 -2.63 0.87
N ASN A 162 -14.34 -2.81 2.00
CA ASN A 162 -14.15 -1.77 3.02
C ASN A 162 -12.84 -1.00 2.83
N SER A 163 -12.02 -1.37 1.85
CA SER A 163 -10.75 -0.72 1.55
C SER A 163 -10.96 0.52 0.68
N ALA A 164 -10.65 1.71 1.20
CA ALA A 164 -10.92 2.98 0.53
C ALA A 164 -10.27 3.07 -0.86
N ASN A 165 -9.02 2.63 -1.00
CA ASN A 165 -8.29 2.69 -2.27
C ASN A 165 -8.92 1.77 -3.34
N GLY A 166 -9.32 0.54 -2.97
CA GLY A 166 -10.00 -0.39 -3.89
C GLY A 166 -11.34 0.15 -4.39
N GLN A 167 -12.13 0.74 -3.51
CA GLN A 167 -13.42 1.33 -3.87
C GLN A 167 -13.28 2.53 -4.81
N LEU A 168 -12.33 3.40 -4.56
CA LEU A 168 -12.08 4.57 -5.42
C LEU A 168 -11.55 4.18 -6.79
N ARG A 169 -10.66 3.17 -6.88
CA ARG A 169 -10.17 2.63 -8.16
C ARG A 169 -11.33 2.05 -8.98
N GLU A 170 -12.18 1.24 -8.35
CA GLU A 170 -13.37 0.69 -9.01
C GLU A 170 -14.32 1.79 -9.47
N GLN A 171 -14.59 2.78 -8.63
CA GLN A 171 -15.45 3.91 -8.99
C GLN A 171 -14.91 4.64 -10.23
N GLY A 172 -13.63 5.02 -10.24
CA GLY A 172 -13.01 5.71 -11.37
C GLY A 172 -13.07 4.90 -12.65
N ALA A 173 -12.84 3.58 -12.56
CA ALA A 173 -12.97 2.70 -13.71
C ALA A 173 -14.41 2.62 -14.23
N ARG A 174 -15.40 2.47 -13.35
CA ARG A 174 -16.82 2.42 -13.72
C ARG A 174 -17.29 3.70 -14.43
N GLU A 175 -16.92 4.86 -13.88
CA GLU A 175 -17.26 6.16 -14.46
C GLU A 175 -16.71 6.28 -15.90
N THR A 176 -15.43 5.97 -16.10
CA THR A 176 -14.77 6.07 -17.42
C THR A 176 -15.33 5.08 -18.44
N LEU A 177 -15.59 3.84 -18.02
CA LEU A 177 -16.21 2.83 -18.91
C LEU A 177 -17.63 3.24 -19.32
N ALA A 178 -18.42 3.75 -18.38
CA ALA A 178 -19.80 4.21 -18.67
C ALA A 178 -19.81 5.38 -19.66
N ASP A 179 -18.92 6.35 -19.44
CA ASP A 179 -18.82 7.54 -20.31
C ASP A 179 -18.36 7.19 -21.74
N SER A 180 -17.65 6.09 -21.92
CA SER A 180 -17.18 5.64 -23.25
C SER A 180 -18.31 5.22 -24.20
N GLY A 181 -19.47 4.84 -23.67
CA GLY A 181 -20.62 4.33 -24.43
C GLY A 181 -20.37 2.99 -25.15
N ARG A 182 -19.18 2.37 -24.99
CA ARG A 182 -18.81 1.11 -25.65
C ARG A 182 -18.33 0.02 -24.69
N ALA A 183 -18.59 0.19 -23.40
CA ALA A 183 -18.18 -0.77 -22.38
C ALA A 183 -19.32 -1.06 -21.42
N GLN A 184 -19.36 -2.31 -20.93
CA GLN A 184 -20.24 -2.73 -19.84
C GLN A 184 -19.47 -3.58 -18.84
N VAL A 185 -19.74 -3.41 -17.56
CA VAL A 185 -19.22 -4.29 -16.51
C VAL A 185 -20.19 -5.46 -16.36
N ALA A 186 -19.74 -6.64 -16.76
CA ALA A 186 -20.54 -7.89 -16.68
C ALA A 186 -20.49 -8.51 -15.29
N ALA A 187 -19.34 -8.42 -14.63
CA ALA A 187 -19.15 -8.99 -13.29
C ALA A 187 -18.11 -8.17 -12.49
N CYS A 188 -18.27 -8.21 -11.18
CA CYS A 188 -17.31 -7.72 -10.23
C CYS A 188 -17.17 -8.74 -9.11
N ILE A 189 -15.95 -9.16 -8.80
CA ILE A 189 -15.65 -9.99 -7.63
C ILE A 189 -14.85 -9.18 -6.63
N ASN A 190 -15.11 -9.42 -5.35
CA ASN A 190 -14.30 -8.96 -4.24
C ASN A 190 -13.71 -10.21 -3.59
N THR A 191 -12.43 -10.40 -3.77
CA THR A 191 -11.68 -11.58 -3.33
C THR A 191 -10.76 -11.23 -2.18
N VAL A 192 -10.24 -12.23 -1.50
CA VAL A 192 -9.14 -12.05 -0.56
C VAL A 192 -7.93 -11.49 -1.33
N SER A 193 -7.22 -10.54 -0.73
CA SER A 193 -6.02 -9.89 -1.32
C SER A 193 -4.83 -10.86 -1.33
N GLU A 194 -5.02 -12.01 -1.98
CA GLU A 194 -4.06 -13.09 -2.15
C GLU A 194 -4.16 -13.65 -3.59
N ALA A 195 -3.01 -13.85 -4.23
CA ALA A 195 -2.96 -14.24 -5.64
C ALA A 195 -3.63 -15.59 -5.93
N GLY A 196 -3.55 -16.55 -4.99
CA GLY A 196 -4.20 -17.86 -5.13
C GLY A 196 -5.71 -17.77 -5.09
N ALA A 197 -6.27 -17.02 -4.15
CA ALA A 197 -7.70 -16.77 -4.02
C ALA A 197 -8.22 -15.99 -5.24
N ALA A 198 -7.54 -14.91 -5.62
CA ALA A 198 -7.88 -14.10 -6.78
C ALA A 198 -7.88 -14.91 -8.09
N MET A 199 -6.94 -15.85 -8.25
CA MET A 199 -6.91 -16.77 -9.40
C MET A 199 -8.17 -17.63 -9.44
N GLN A 200 -8.55 -18.27 -8.33
CA GLN A 200 -9.71 -19.18 -8.29
C GLN A 200 -11.03 -18.44 -8.54
N ASP A 201 -11.18 -17.26 -7.93
CA ASP A 201 -12.38 -16.45 -8.09
C ASP A 201 -12.47 -15.88 -9.51
N THR A 202 -11.34 -15.46 -10.10
CA THR A 202 -11.29 -15.04 -11.52
C THR A 202 -11.65 -16.18 -12.46
N LEU A 203 -11.13 -17.40 -12.26
CA LEU A 203 -11.52 -18.55 -13.04
C LEU A 203 -13.03 -18.84 -12.95
N THR A 204 -13.60 -18.72 -11.75
CA THR A 204 -15.04 -18.88 -11.53
C THR A 204 -15.83 -17.81 -12.29
N MET A 205 -15.42 -16.56 -12.20
CA MET A 205 -16.04 -15.45 -12.94
C MET A 205 -15.97 -15.64 -14.44
N LEU A 206 -14.80 -16.02 -14.98
CA LEU A 206 -14.61 -16.24 -16.42
C LEU A 206 -15.42 -17.43 -16.98
N ASN A 207 -15.67 -18.44 -16.17
CA ASN A 207 -16.54 -19.57 -16.52
C ASN A 207 -18.03 -19.18 -16.53
N ALA A 208 -18.44 -18.34 -15.58
CA ALA A 208 -19.82 -17.85 -15.49
C ALA A 208 -20.13 -16.78 -16.56
N HIS A 209 -19.11 -16.03 -16.99
CA HIS A 209 -19.19 -14.91 -17.94
C HIS A 209 -18.21 -15.09 -19.10
N PRO A 210 -18.47 -16.08 -20.01
CA PRO A 210 -17.56 -16.34 -21.13
C PRO A 210 -17.45 -15.18 -22.13
N GLU A 211 -18.39 -14.23 -22.09
CA GLU A 211 -18.40 -13.00 -22.89
C GLU A 211 -17.37 -11.95 -22.46
N ILE A 212 -16.79 -12.05 -21.27
CA ILE A 212 -15.77 -11.11 -20.79
C ILE A 212 -14.57 -11.13 -21.74
N ASN A 213 -14.20 -9.96 -22.23
CA ASN A 213 -13.03 -9.75 -23.09
C ASN A 213 -11.99 -8.77 -22.50
N VAL A 214 -12.27 -8.21 -21.32
CA VAL A 214 -11.34 -7.38 -20.55
C VAL A 214 -11.44 -7.71 -19.06
N LEU A 215 -10.32 -7.82 -18.39
CA LEU A 215 -10.22 -7.83 -16.94
C LEU A 215 -9.52 -6.55 -16.45
N ILE A 216 -10.02 -5.96 -15.36
CA ILE A 216 -9.31 -4.92 -14.61
C ILE A 216 -9.16 -5.42 -13.17
N ALA A 217 -7.91 -5.58 -12.74
CA ALA A 217 -7.55 -6.01 -11.38
C ALA A 217 -6.98 -4.83 -10.60
N PHE A 218 -7.37 -4.64 -9.32
CA PHE A 218 -7.21 -3.36 -8.64
C PHE A 218 -6.07 -3.27 -7.61
N ASN A 219 -5.28 -4.35 -7.41
CA ASN A 219 -4.03 -4.32 -6.63
C ASN A 219 -3.05 -5.41 -7.11
N GLU A 220 -1.86 -5.50 -6.48
CA GLU A 220 -0.83 -6.47 -6.86
C GLU A 220 -1.34 -7.93 -6.80
N PRO A 221 -1.90 -8.45 -5.67
CA PRO A 221 -2.34 -9.83 -5.61
C PRO A 221 -3.47 -10.17 -6.59
N THR A 222 -4.42 -9.27 -6.80
CA THR A 222 -5.50 -9.49 -7.76
C THR A 222 -5.01 -9.47 -9.21
N SER A 223 -4.00 -8.65 -9.52
CA SER A 223 -3.36 -8.61 -10.85
C SER A 223 -2.63 -9.91 -11.17
N VAL A 224 -1.85 -10.42 -10.21
CA VAL A 224 -1.17 -11.73 -10.32
C VAL A 224 -2.19 -12.86 -10.46
N GLY A 225 -3.24 -12.87 -9.62
CA GLY A 225 -4.29 -13.89 -9.67
C GLY A 225 -5.04 -13.90 -11.01
N ALA A 226 -5.40 -12.72 -11.52
CA ALA A 226 -6.07 -12.58 -12.82
C ALA A 226 -5.17 -13.07 -13.97
N ALA A 227 -3.89 -12.73 -13.98
CA ALA A 227 -2.93 -13.19 -14.98
C ALA A 227 -2.82 -14.72 -14.98
N ARG A 228 -2.64 -15.33 -13.81
CA ARG A 228 -2.61 -16.80 -13.64
C ARG A 228 -3.90 -17.46 -14.08
N ALA A 229 -5.06 -16.83 -13.85
CA ALA A 229 -6.35 -17.36 -14.30
C ALA A 229 -6.49 -17.34 -15.82
N LEU A 230 -6.01 -16.28 -16.49
CA LEU A 230 -6.00 -16.20 -17.95
C LEU A 230 -5.09 -17.26 -18.59
N ASP A 231 -3.90 -17.46 -18.05
CA ASP A 231 -2.97 -18.48 -18.49
C ASP A 231 -3.57 -19.90 -18.31
N ALA A 232 -4.04 -20.22 -17.11
CA ALA A 232 -4.62 -21.51 -16.77
C ALA A 232 -5.88 -21.85 -17.58
N SER A 233 -6.70 -20.84 -17.91
CA SER A 233 -7.90 -21.03 -18.74
C SER A 233 -7.64 -21.02 -20.24
N GLY A 234 -6.42 -20.71 -20.69
CA GLY A 234 -6.07 -20.54 -22.10
C GLY A 234 -6.73 -19.35 -22.77
N ARG A 235 -7.18 -18.34 -22.01
CA ARG A 235 -7.90 -17.17 -22.51
C ARG A 235 -7.03 -15.93 -22.72
N ALA A 236 -5.73 -16.00 -22.46
CA ALA A 236 -4.82 -14.88 -22.59
C ALA A 236 -4.87 -14.15 -23.94
N ALA A 237 -5.07 -14.89 -25.04
CA ALA A 237 -5.18 -14.27 -26.36
C ALA A 237 -6.56 -13.63 -26.67
N ALA A 238 -7.56 -13.83 -25.82
CA ALA A 238 -8.95 -13.42 -26.04
C ALA A 238 -9.46 -12.39 -25.01
N VAL A 239 -8.74 -12.20 -23.92
CA VAL A 239 -9.12 -11.32 -22.80
C VAL A 239 -7.94 -10.43 -22.44
N ALA A 240 -8.10 -9.15 -22.63
CA ALA A 240 -7.10 -8.16 -22.20
C ALA A 240 -7.08 -8.03 -20.68
N LEU A 241 -5.90 -7.85 -20.08
CA LEU A 241 -5.73 -7.63 -18.65
C LEU A 241 -5.04 -6.31 -18.36
N VAL A 242 -5.74 -5.43 -17.66
CA VAL A 242 -5.16 -4.25 -17.04
C VAL A 242 -5.03 -4.50 -15.54
N GLY A 243 -3.80 -4.48 -15.04
CA GLY A 243 -3.49 -4.71 -13.63
C GLY A 243 -3.04 -3.46 -12.90
N PHE A 244 -2.92 -3.57 -11.60
CA PHE A 244 -2.30 -2.59 -10.71
C PHE A 244 -1.02 -3.17 -10.14
N ASP A 245 -0.10 -2.26 -9.86
CA ASP A 245 1.21 -2.49 -9.27
C ASP A 245 2.16 -3.31 -10.17
N SER A 246 3.44 -3.25 -9.86
CA SER A 246 4.46 -3.97 -10.58
C SER A 246 5.18 -4.93 -9.63
N ASN A 247 5.18 -6.19 -9.98
CA ASN A 247 6.06 -7.19 -9.41
C ASN A 247 6.71 -7.98 -10.54
N VAL A 248 7.60 -8.89 -10.20
CA VAL A 248 8.32 -9.68 -11.21
C VAL A 248 7.35 -10.40 -12.16
N GLU A 249 6.27 -11.00 -11.64
CA GLU A 249 5.34 -11.81 -12.43
C GLU A 249 4.48 -10.96 -13.38
N THR A 250 3.97 -9.82 -12.92
CA THR A 250 3.17 -8.92 -13.77
C THR A 250 4.01 -8.20 -14.83
N VAL A 251 5.27 -7.88 -14.51
CA VAL A 251 6.22 -7.30 -15.47
C VAL A 251 6.61 -8.32 -16.53
N ASP A 252 6.86 -9.58 -16.15
CA ASP A 252 7.05 -10.67 -17.13
C ASP A 252 5.79 -10.87 -17.98
N GLY A 253 4.60 -10.72 -17.37
CA GLY A 253 3.31 -10.74 -18.06
C GLY A 253 3.20 -9.68 -19.16
N LEU A 254 3.66 -8.44 -18.91
CA LEU A 254 3.74 -7.40 -19.95
C LEU A 254 4.66 -7.80 -21.11
N GLN A 255 5.80 -8.43 -20.82
CA GLN A 255 6.75 -8.84 -21.85
C GLN A 255 6.22 -9.99 -22.72
N THR A 256 5.42 -10.88 -22.14
CA THR A 256 4.85 -12.05 -22.81
C THR A 256 3.49 -11.77 -23.45
N GLY A 257 2.86 -10.62 -23.17
CA GLY A 257 1.52 -10.28 -23.64
C GLY A 257 0.41 -10.98 -22.85
N LEU A 258 0.69 -11.47 -21.64
CA LEU A 258 -0.30 -11.97 -20.69
C LEU A 258 -1.01 -10.83 -19.93
N VAL A 259 -0.31 -9.72 -19.74
CA VAL A 259 -0.79 -8.47 -19.16
C VAL A 259 -0.63 -7.37 -20.21
N ASP A 260 -1.68 -6.60 -20.49
CA ASP A 260 -1.66 -5.56 -21.51
C ASP A 260 -1.18 -4.22 -20.95
N ALA A 261 -1.58 -3.87 -19.72
CA ALA A 261 -1.16 -2.65 -19.05
C ALA A 261 -1.08 -2.80 -17.54
N LEU A 262 -0.22 -1.99 -16.91
CA LEU A 262 -0.09 -1.88 -15.45
C LEU A 262 -0.21 -0.42 -15.02
N ILE A 263 -1.03 -0.16 -14.01
CA ILE A 263 -1.12 1.11 -13.32
C ILE A 263 -0.17 1.05 -12.11
N VAL A 264 0.95 1.74 -12.20
CA VAL A 264 2.03 1.63 -11.21
C VAL A 264 2.00 2.80 -10.25
N GLN A 265 2.10 2.52 -8.97
CA GLN A 265 2.18 3.50 -7.88
C GLN A 265 3.64 3.81 -7.53
N ASN A 266 3.90 5.00 -6.96
CA ASN A 266 5.24 5.35 -6.48
C ASN A 266 5.42 4.91 -5.02
N THR A 267 5.55 3.60 -4.81
CA THR A 267 5.58 2.95 -3.50
C THR A 267 6.75 3.40 -2.62
N TYR A 268 7.95 3.53 -3.22
CA TYR A 268 9.13 4.02 -2.50
C TYR A 268 8.93 5.45 -1.94
N ALA A 269 8.25 6.30 -2.69
CA ALA A 269 8.00 7.67 -2.22
C ALA A 269 6.87 7.78 -1.18
N MET A 270 6.06 6.72 -1.00
CA MET A 270 5.07 6.65 0.09
C MET A 270 5.72 6.38 1.44
N GLY A 271 6.75 5.54 1.48
CA GLY A 271 7.55 5.23 2.65
C GLY A 271 8.58 6.32 2.96
#